data_c87a51851d17eb01ebf1753cac45aec2
#
_entry.id   c87a51851d17eb01ebf1753cac45aec2
#
_cell.length_a   1.000
_cell.length_b   1.000
_cell.length_c   1.000
_cell.angle_alpha   90.00
_cell.angle_beta   90.00
_cell.angle_gamma   90.00
#
_symmetry.space_group_name_H-M   'P 1'
#
loop_
_entity.id
_entity.type
_entity.pdbx_description
1 polymer ?
#
loop_
_entity_poly.entity_id
_entity_poly.type
_entity_poly.pdbx_seq_one_letter_code
_entity_poly.pdbx_strand_id
1 'polypeptide(L)'
;MLREILEQLFEFAAKDIPSDQILEAKKAYQKETGEIYEDDNSYNSRMALFLEWYLFDEYIVEKAQTPLETIIEENSDAWDSEKLQIYKSITKSIQGLFIAKKVKKETVKVINLFTDETYLVQEKDSRLIFRKNNIFQGRLIFVQEQFHFTGNFCFHPEKTHKYVKQEVKIINKAQAGDRKDLVRIKKRLLKKNKILKNKKAEIEKLNEKINN
;
A
#
# COMPACT_ATOMS: atom_id res chain seq x y z
N MET A 1 15.39 15.81 8.40
CA MET A 1 15.84 15.34 7.08
C MET A 1 14.76 14.52 6.36
N LEU A 2 14.44 13.25 6.74
CA LEU A 2 13.42 12.46 6.02
C LEU A 2 12.03 13.11 6.04
N ARG A 3 11.58 13.64 7.17
CA ARG A 3 10.29 14.33 7.29
C ARG A 3 10.19 15.54 6.35
N GLU A 4 11.23 16.32 6.25
CA GLU A 4 11.30 17.47 5.32
C GLU A 4 11.25 17.00 3.86
N ILE A 5 11.90 15.87 3.53
CA ILE A 5 11.86 15.27 2.19
C ILE A 5 10.42 14.82 1.85
N LEU A 6 9.72 14.21 2.80
CA LEU A 6 8.32 13.82 2.63
C LEU A 6 7.40 15.04 2.49
N GLU A 7 7.57 16.05 3.34
CA GLU A 7 6.80 17.29 3.28
C GLU A 7 6.99 17.97 1.91
N GLN A 8 8.22 18.10 1.43
CA GLN A 8 8.51 18.66 0.09
C GLN A 8 7.87 17.84 -1.03
N LEU A 9 7.92 16.52 -0.95
CA LEU A 9 7.30 15.65 -1.96
C LEU A 9 5.77 15.82 -1.96
N PHE A 10 5.15 15.87 -0.80
CA PHE A 10 3.69 16.03 -0.69
C PHE A 10 3.24 17.43 -1.10
N GLU A 11 3.99 18.47 -0.75
CA GLU A 11 3.71 19.83 -1.24
C GLU A 11 3.83 19.95 -2.76
N PHE A 12 4.84 19.30 -3.33
CA PHE A 12 5.02 19.24 -4.77
C PHE A 12 3.84 18.49 -5.43
N ALA A 13 3.51 17.32 -4.92
CA ALA A 13 2.39 16.52 -5.41
C ALA A 13 1.06 17.26 -5.32
N ALA A 14 0.81 17.99 -4.24
CA ALA A 14 -0.43 18.76 -4.06
C ALA A 14 -0.61 19.90 -5.08
N LYS A 15 0.48 20.40 -5.67
CA LYS A 15 0.43 21.44 -6.71
C LYS A 15 0.14 20.86 -8.09
N ASP A 16 0.59 19.65 -8.36
CA ASP A 16 0.50 19.00 -9.68
C ASP A 16 -0.85 18.30 -9.92
N ILE A 17 -1.59 17.97 -8.85
CA ILE A 17 -2.84 17.23 -8.97
C ILE A 17 -4.01 18.18 -9.23
N PRO A 18 -4.79 17.98 -10.32
CA PRO A 18 -6.00 18.76 -10.59
C PRO A 18 -7.04 18.60 -9.47
N SER A 19 -7.66 19.74 -9.08
CA SER A 19 -8.62 19.77 -7.96
C SER A 19 -9.85 18.90 -8.17
N ASP A 20 -10.30 18.74 -9.39
CA ASP A 20 -11.43 17.88 -9.77
C ASP A 20 -11.11 16.38 -9.52
N GLN A 21 -9.91 15.93 -9.86
CA GLN A 21 -9.46 14.56 -9.60
C GLN A 21 -9.42 14.26 -8.09
N ILE A 22 -8.90 15.20 -7.29
CA ILE A 22 -8.90 15.06 -5.82
C ILE A 22 -10.32 14.98 -5.28
N LEU A 23 -11.26 15.76 -5.80
CA LEU A 23 -12.66 15.74 -5.35
C LEU A 23 -13.35 14.41 -5.70
N GLU A 24 -13.13 13.86 -6.87
CA GLU A 24 -13.66 12.55 -7.26
C GLU A 24 -13.07 11.42 -6.41
N ALA A 25 -11.76 11.42 -6.24
CA ALA A 25 -11.10 10.45 -5.38
C ALA A 25 -11.57 10.56 -3.92
N LYS A 26 -11.78 11.78 -3.40
CA LYS A 26 -12.34 11.98 -2.05
C LYS A 26 -13.73 11.36 -1.92
N LYS A 27 -14.60 11.54 -2.90
CA LYS A 27 -15.94 10.91 -2.90
C LYS A 27 -15.86 9.39 -2.88
N ALA A 28 -14.98 8.80 -3.70
CA ALA A 28 -14.76 7.36 -3.74
C ALA A 28 -14.23 6.84 -2.40
N TYR A 29 -13.22 7.50 -1.83
CA TYR A 29 -12.66 7.16 -0.52
C TYR A 29 -13.69 7.23 0.61
N GLN A 30 -14.50 8.30 0.65
CA GLN A 30 -15.52 8.49 1.68
C GLN A 30 -16.65 7.46 1.59
N LYS A 31 -16.95 6.94 0.41
CA LYS A 31 -17.92 5.85 0.23
C LYS A 31 -17.53 4.59 1.01
N GLU A 32 -16.24 4.29 1.09
CA GLU A 32 -15.71 3.10 1.76
C GLU A 32 -15.36 3.37 3.25
N THR A 33 -14.94 4.60 3.59
CA THR A 33 -14.39 4.95 4.90
C THR A 33 -15.31 5.82 5.76
N GLY A 34 -16.45 6.26 5.20
CA GLY A 34 -17.36 7.24 5.81
C GLY A 34 -16.95 8.68 5.53
N GLU A 35 -17.92 9.59 5.62
CA GLU A 35 -17.74 11.00 5.31
C GLU A 35 -16.75 11.70 6.24
N ILE A 36 -16.05 12.69 5.70
CA ILE A 36 -15.08 13.54 6.42
C ILE A 36 -15.69 14.92 6.53
N TYR A 37 -16.14 15.28 7.71
CA TYR A 37 -16.76 16.57 8.00
C TYR A 37 -15.72 17.59 8.46
N GLU A 38 -15.83 18.83 8.01
CA GLU A 38 -14.89 19.93 8.32
C GLU A 38 -14.93 20.35 9.79
N ASP A 39 -16.06 20.17 10.45
CA ASP A 39 -16.28 20.48 11.87
C ASP A 39 -15.87 19.33 12.81
N ASP A 40 -15.44 18.18 12.28
CA ASP A 40 -14.96 17.05 13.09
C ASP A 40 -13.54 17.31 13.61
N ASN A 41 -13.31 17.07 14.88
CA ASN A 41 -11.97 17.13 15.51
C ASN A 41 -10.94 16.24 14.79
N SER A 42 -11.38 15.23 14.08
CA SER A 42 -10.53 14.31 13.30
C SER A 42 -10.30 14.76 11.85
N TYR A 43 -10.87 15.88 11.41
CA TYR A 43 -10.83 16.34 10.02
C TYR A 43 -9.42 16.32 9.42
N ASN A 44 -8.47 17.00 10.05
CA ASN A 44 -7.09 17.09 9.54
C ASN A 44 -6.43 15.72 9.44
N SER A 45 -6.61 14.86 10.43
CA SER A 45 -6.03 13.51 10.42
C SER A 45 -6.65 12.62 9.35
N ARG A 46 -7.97 12.71 9.16
CA ARG A 46 -8.67 11.94 8.13
C ARG A 46 -8.36 12.44 6.72
N MET A 47 -8.21 13.76 6.55
CA MET A 47 -7.77 14.34 5.27
C MET A 47 -6.32 13.94 4.94
N ALA A 48 -5.43 13.92 5.91
CA ALA A 48 -4.06 13.45 5.71
C ALA A 48 -4.01 11.97 5.30
N LEU A 49 -4.82 11.11 5.93
CA LEU A 49 -4.95 9.69 5.54
C LEU A 49 -5.56 9.52 4.15
N PHE A 50 -6.55 10.34 3.79
CA PHE A 50 -7.13 10.35 2.45
C PHE A 50 -6.08 10.73 1.39
N LEU A 51 -5.34 11.82 1.59
CA LEU A 51 -4.31 12.27 0.64
C LEU A 51 -3.18 11.25 0.51
N GLU A 52 -2.80 10.61 1.61
CA GLU A 52 -1.82 9.54 1.58
C GLU A 52 -2.34 8.31 0.79
N TRP A 53 -3.59 7.89 1.03
CA TRP A 53 -4.22 6.83 0.24
C TRP A 53 -4.26 7.21 -1.26
N TYR A 54 -4.67 8.42 -1.58
CA TYR A 54 -4.73 8.89 -2.97
C TYR A 54 -3.37 8.82 -3.66
N LEU A 55 -2.33 9.30 -3.00
CA LEU A 55 -0.99 9.33 -3.59
C LEU A 55 -0.37 7.95 -3.78
N PHE A 56 -0.57 7.05 -2.82
CA PHE A 56 0.14 5.77 -2.76
C PHE A 56 -0.67 4.55 -3.23
N ASP A 57 -1.99 4.59 -3.13
CA ASP A 57 -2.82 3.39 -3.31
C ASP A 57 -3.87 3.55 -4.42
N GLU A 58 -4.28 4.79 -4.77
CA GLU A 58 -5.13 5.02 -5.92
C GLU A 58 -4.37 4.66 -7.20
N TYR A 59 -5.04 3.98 -8.12
CA TYR A 59 -4.40 3.44 -9.31
C TYR A 59 -4.95 4.10 -10.57
N ILE A 60 -4.08 4.83 -11.30
CA ILE A 60 -4.41 5.44 -12.58
C ILE A 60 -4.32 4.35 -13.65
N VAL A 61 -5.48 3.84 -14.08
CA VAL A 61 -5.56 2.68 -15.00
C VAL A 61 -4.82 2.93 -16.30
N GLU A 62 -4.96 4.13 -16.87
CA GLU A 62 -4.35 4.53 -18.16
C GLU A 62 -2.83 4.55 -18.10
N LYS A 63 -2.26 4.87 -16.95
CA LYS A 63 -0.81 4.96 -16.72
C LYS A 63 -0.22 3.69 -16.09
N ALA A 64 -1.06 2.81 -15.58
CA ALA A 64 -0.67 1.63 -14.80
C ALA A 64 0.22 1.97 -13.57
N GLN A 65 -0.01 3.12 -12.95
CA GLN A 65 0.78 3.70 -11.87
C GLN A 65 -0.10 4.41 -10.85
N THR A 66 0.44 4.65 -9.66
CA THR A 66 -0.18 5.53 -8.67
C THR A 66 0.08 7.01 -9.01
N PRO A 67 -0.73 7.95 -8.49
CA PRO A 67 -0.45 9.38 -8.66
C PRO A 67 0.97 9.78 -8.24
N LEU A 68 1.46 9.22 -7.14
CA LEU A 68 2.82 9.51 -6.66
C LEU A 68 3.89 9.01 -7.63
N GLU A 69 3.76 7.79 -8.17
CA GLU A 69 4.68 7.25 -9.17
C GLU A 69 4.70 8.09 -10.44
N THR A 70 3.51 8.49 -10.91
CA THR A 70 3.35 9.37 -12.07
C THR A 70 4.07 10.71 -11.87
N ILE A 71 3.83 11.37 -10.73
CA ILE A 71 4.44 12.67 -10.42
C ILE A 71 5.97 12.56 -10.37
N ILE A 72 6.49 11.50 -9.75
CA ILE A 72 7.94 11.27 -9.66
C ILE A 72 8.55 11.02 -11.04
N GLU A 73 7.86 10.30 -11.90
CA GLU A 73 8.35 10.00 -13.26
C GLU A 73 8.31 11.24 -14.15
N GLU A 74 7.19 11.94 -14.19
CA GLU A 74 6.99 13.14 -15.04
C GLU A 74 7.89 14.32 -14.64
N ASN A 75 8.32 14.38 -13.39
CA ASN A 75 9.15 15.46 -12.87
C ASN A 75 10.57 14.99 -12.50
N SER A 76 11.03 13.88 -13.07
CA SER A 76 12.33 13.28 -12.73
C SER A 76 13.52 14.23 -12.92
N ASP A 77 13.43 15.14 -13.88
CA ASP A 77 14.47 16.12 -14.18
C ASP A 77 14.52 17.31 -13.19
N ALA A 78 13.48 17.45 -12.33
CA ALA A 78 13.42 18.51 -11.32
C ALA A 78 14.29 18.22 -10.08
N TRP A 79 14.83 17.00 -9.96
CA TRP A 79 15.56 16.55 -8.77
C TRP A 79 16.93 15.96 -9.15
N ASP A 80 17.89 16.12 -8.22
CA ASP A 80 19.15 15.39 -8.31
C ASP A 80 18.94 13.87 -8.17
N SER A 81 19.95 13.11 -8.58
CA SER A 81 19.88 11.64 -8.62
C SER A 81 19.66 11.01 -7.26
N GLU A 82 20.22 11.58 -6.19
CA GLU A 82 20.06 11.06 -4.81
C GLU A 82 18.63 11.25 -4.32
N LYS A 83 18.08 12.45 -4.49
CA LYS A 83 16.70 12.79 -4.12
C LYS A 83 15.69 11.95 -4.91
N LEU A 84 15.90 11.81 -6.22
CA LEU A 84 15.06 10.97 -7.07
C LEU A 84 15.08 9.49 -6.63
N GLN A 85 16.23 8.96 -6.23
CA GLN A 85 16.33 7.60 -5.71
C GLN A 85 15.57 7.43 -4.39
N ILE A 86 15.62 8.41 -3.50
CA ILE A 86 14.83 8.42 -2.27
C ILE A 86 13.33 8.43 -2.60
N TYR A 87 12.87 9.29 -3.49
CA TYR A 87 11.47 9.37 -3.91
C TYR A 87 10.98 8.05 -4.53
N LYS A 88 11.76 7.43 -5.41
CA LYS A 88 11.45 6.10 -5.96
C LYS A 88 11.42 5.00 -4.90
N SER A 89 12.21 5.11 -3.84
CA SER A 89 12.14 4.14 -2.72
C SER A 89 10.88 4.33 -1.87
N ILE A 90 10.41 5.55 -1.71
CA ILE A 90 9.19 5.88 -0.96
C ILE A 90 7.94 5.28 -1.60
N THR A 91 7.85 5.16 -2.94
CA THR A 91 6.69 4.52 -3.60
C THR A 91 6.52 3.05 -3.20
N LYS A 92 7.61 2.37 -2.80
CA LYS A 92 7.57 0.98 -2.31
C LYS A 92 7.18 0.93 -0.83
N SER A 93 6.03 1.47 -0.51
CA SER A 93 5.54 1.57 0.87
C SER A 93 4.73 0.33 1.29
N ILE A 94 4.54 0.16 2.60
CA ILE A 94 3.73 -0.90 3.20
C ILE A 94 2.64 -0.24 4.04
N GLN A 95 1.44 -0.14 3.48
CA GLN A 95 0.26 0.21 4.26
C GLN A 95 -0.15 -0.97 5.14
N GLY A 96 -0.42 -0.72 6.41
CA GLY A 96 -0.72 -1.81 7.32
C GLY A 96 -1.45 -1.41 8.58
N LEU A 97 -1.98 -2.44 9.24
CA LEU A 97 -2.51 -2.37 10.59
C LEU A 97 -1.47 -2.98 11.53
N PHE A 98 -0.90 -2.15 12.39
CA PHE A 98 0.23 -2.52 13.23
C PHE A 98 -0.14 -2.59 14.71
N ILE A 99 0.60 -3.42 15.44
CA ILE A 99 0.61 -3.41 16.90
C ILE A 99 2.01 -3.04 17.40
N ALA A 100 2.12 -2.00 18.26
CA ALA A 100 3.37 -1.60 18.90
C ALA A 100 3.75 -2.60 19.99
N LYS A 101 4.91 -3.23 19.88
CA LYS A 101 5.39 -4.23 20.86
C LYS A 101 6.42 -3.69 21.85
N LYS A 102 7.34 -2.89 21.35
CA LYS A 102 8.39 -2.29 22.18
C LYS A 102 8.63 -0.87 21.69
N VAL A 103 8.51 0.08 22.60
CA VAL A 103 8.72 1.50 22.34
C VAL A 103 9.98 1.95 23.07
N LYS A 104 10.94 2.50 22.35
CA LYS A 104 12.17 3.12 22.87
C LYS A 104 12.11 4.62 22.55
N LYS A 105 13.17 5.36 22.86
CA LYS A 105 13.22 6.82 22.65
C LYS A 105 13.08 7.20 21.17
N GLU A 106 13.77 6.48 20.29
CA GLU A 106 13.90 6.82 18.86
C GLU A 106 13.49 5.66 17.94
N THR A 107 12.95 4.59 18.50
CA THR A 107 12.54 3.41 17.73
C THR A 107 11.30 2.77 18.30
N VAL A 108 10.49 2.21 17.44
CA VAL A 108 9.38 1.34 17.82
C VAL A 108 9.45 0.01 17.07
N LYS A 109 9.31 -1.10 17.81
CA LYS A 109 9.13 -2.43 17.22
C LYS A 109 7.65 -2.68 17.04
N VAL A 110 7.22 -2.90 15.80
CA VAL A 110 5.83 -3.15 15.44
C VAL A 110 5.66 -4.50 14.74
N ILE A 111 4.47 -5.06 14.80
CA ILE A 111 4.07 -6.24 14.03
C ILE A 111 2.89 -5.84 13.15
N ASN A 112 2.96 -6.14 11.86
CA ASN A 112 1.83 -6.03 10.96
C ASN A 112 0.83 -7.16 11.26
N LEU A 113 -0.41 -6.82 11.58
CA LEU A 113 -1.41 -7.79 12.00
C LEU A 113 -1.91 -8.69 10.86
N PHE A 114 -1.75 -8.29 9.59
CA PHE A 114 -2.15 -9.09 8.44
C PHE A 114 -1.07 -10.10 8.02
N THR A 115 0.22 -9.72 8.11
CA THR A 115 1.33 -10.55 7.61
C THR A 115 2.14 -11.22 8.72
N ASP A 116 1.93 -10.84 9.98
CA ASP A 116 2.74 -11.22 11.15
C ASP A 116 4.22 -10.81 11.07
N GLU A 117 4.57 -10.01 10.05
CA GLU A 117 5.93 -9.49 9.90
C GLU A 117 6.27 -8.45 10.97
N THR A 118 7.51 -8.48 11.40
CA THR A 118 8.01 -7.58 12.44
C THR A 118 8.97 -6.56 11.86
N TYR A 119 8.74 -5.28 12.20
CA TYR A 119 9.56 -4.17 11.77
C TYR A 119 10.14 -3.42 12.97
N LEU A 120 11.42 -3.04 12.86
CA LEU A 120 12.04 -2.04 13.75
C LEU A 120 12.04 -0.72 13.00
N VAL A 121 11.25 0.22 13.49
CA VAL A 121 10.98 1.49 12.82
C VAL A 121 11.71 2.62 13.54
N GLN A 122 12.39 3.46 12.79
CA GLN A 122 13.00 4.69 13.29
C GLN A 122 11.91 5.76 13.43
N GLU A 123 11.73 6.26 14.63
CA GLU A 123 10.74 7.30 14.94
C GLU A 123 11.26 8.13 16.11
N LYS A 124 11.66 9.37 15.81
CA LYS A 124 12.32 10.27 16.79
C LYS A 124 11.50 10.52 18.05
N ASP A 125 10.19 10.65 17.88
CA ASP A 125 9.25 10.94 18.95
C ASP A 125 8.40 9.73 19.37
N SER A 126 8.94 8.53 19.17
CA SER A 126 8.19 7.29 19.32
C SER A 126 7.49 7.14 20.68
N ARG A 127 8.08 7.64 21.78
CA ARG A 127 7.46 7.60 23.12
C ARG A 127 6.31 8.58 23.31
N LEU A 128 6.25 9.63 22.49
CA LEU A 128 5.13 10.58 22.49
C LEU A 128 3.97 10.04 21.66
N ILE A 129 4.27 9.32 20.57
CA ILE A 129 3.31 8.83 19.61
C ILE A 129 2.74 7.48 20.03
N PHE A 130 3.60 6.53 20.45
CA PHE A 130 3.22 5.13 20.66
C PHE A 130 3.24 4.72 22.13
N ARG A 131 2.29 3.87 22.49
CA ARG A 131 2.30 3.09 23.73
C ARG A 131 2.33 1.60 23.40
N LYS A 132 2.93 0.80 24.29
CA LYS A 132 2.93 -0.66 24.15
C LYS A 132 1.50 -1.18 23.96
N ASN A 133 1.32 -2.06 22.99
CA ASN A 133 0.05 -2.67 22.56
C ASN A 133 -0.93 -1.73 21.85
N ASN A 134 -0.58 -0.47 21.54
CA ASN A 134 -1.40 0.31 20.63
C ASN A 134 -1.59 -0.47 19.30
N ILE A 135 -2.81 -0.48 18.81
CA ILE A 135 -3.14 -0.91 17.45
C ILE A 135 -3.46 0.33 16.65
N PHE A 136 -2.83 0.45 15.49
CA PHE A 136 -2.96 1.62 14.64
C PHE A 136 -2.75 1.27 13.17
N GLN A 137 -3.39 2.02 12.29
CA GLN A 137 -3.09 2.05 10.87
C GLN A 137 -1.96 3.04 10.64
N GLY A 138 -1.05 2.70 9.73
CA GLY A 138 0.05 3.56 9.32
C GLY A 138 0.74 3.01 8.08
N ARG A 139 1.63 3.80 7.51
CA ARG A 139 2.39 3.43 6.31
C ARG A 139 3.88 3.42 6.61
N LEU A 140 4.53 2.31 6.30
CA LEU A 140 5.97 2.15 6.38
C LEU A 140 6.61 2.44 5.02
N ILE A 141 7.71 3.15 5.03
CA ILE A 141 8.62 3.35 3.92
C ILE A 141 10.01 2.85 4.30
N PHE A 142 10.75 2.33 3.32
CA PHE A 142 12.12 1.87 3.52
C PHE A 142 13.08 2.82 2.81
N VAL A 143 13.82 3.61 3.58
CA VAL A 143 14.73 4.65 3.09
C VAL A 143 16.05 4.54 3.84
N GLN A 144 17.18 4.61 3.13
CA GLN A 144 18.52 4.53 3.72
C GLN A 144 18.69 3.31 4.65
N GLU A 145 18.25 2.16 4.18
CA GLU A 145 18.32 0.86 4.89
C GLU A 145 17.55 0.80 6.22
N GLN A 146 16.61 1.72 6.45
CA GLN A 146 15.79 1.78 7.65
C GLN A 146 14.31 1.93 7.33
N PHE A 147 13.48 1.37 8.20
CA PHE A 147 12.04 1.60 8.15
C PHE A 147 11.68 2.88 8.89
N HIS A 148 10.80 3.67 8.29
CA HIS A 148 10.21 4.88 8.85
C HIS A 148 8.70 4.86 8.64
N PHE A 149 7.97 5.59 9.48
CA PHE A 149 6.57 5.91 9.17
C PHE A 149 6.48 7.21 8.37
N THR A 150 5.44 7.31 7.53
CA THR A 150 5.10 8.57 6.83
C THR A 150 4.62 9.66 7.79
N GLY A 151 4.11 9.27 8.97
CA GLY A 151 3.68 10.17 10.03
C GLY A 151 2.17 10.28 10.19
N ASN A 152 1.39 9.71 9.29
CA ASN A 152 -0.07 9.69 9.39
C ASN A 152 -0.55 8.40 10.06
N PHE A 153 -1.20 8.56 11.23
CA PHE A 153 -1.64 7.43 12.03
C PHE A 153 -3.14 7.51 12.33
N CYS A 154 -3.81 6.35 12.28
CA CYS A 154 -5.13 6.17 12.84
C CYS A 154 -5.07 5.16 13.98
N PHE A 155 -5.14 5.64 15.23
CA PHE A 155 -5.10 4.78 16.41
C PHE A 155 -6.48 4.22 16.74
N HIS A 156 -6.54 2.91 16.96
CA HIS A 156 -7.75 2.24 17.43
C HIS A 156 -7.83 2.28 18.97
N PRO A 157 -8.99 2.67 19.54
CA PRO A 157 -9.20 2.63 20.99
C PRO A 157 -9.00 1.21 21.56
N GLU A 158 -8.44 1.09 22.75
CA GLU A 158 -8.15 -0.21 23.40
C GLU A 158 -9.36 -1.15 23.46
N LYS A 159 -10.55 -0.59 23.72
CA LYS A 159 -11.81 -1.33 23.78
C LYS A 159 -12.14 -2.05 22.46
N THR A 160 -11.62 -1.59 21.33
CA THR A 160 -11.84 -2.20 20.01
C THR A 160 -10.77 -3.20 19.61
N HIS A 161 -9.65 -3.31 20.34
CA HIS A 161 -8.52 -4.15 19.94
C HIS A 161 -8.86 -5.63 19.76
N LYS A 162 -9.76 -6.17 20.58
CA LYS A 162 -10.22 -7.56 20.45
C LYS A 162 -10.98 -7.76 19.14
N TYR A 163 -11.89 -6.85 18.82
CA TYR A 163 -12.65 -6.85 17.59
C TYR A 163 -11.73 -6.74 16.37
N VAL A 164 -10.85 -5.75 16.34
CA VAL A 164 -9.87 -5.55 15.24
C VAL A 164 -9.08 -6.84 14.97
N LYS A 165 -8.56 -7.50 16.01
CA LYS A 165 -7.82 -8.76 15.86
C LYS A 165 -8.70 -9.91 15.32
N GLN A 166 -9.98 -9.92 15.64
CA GLN A 166 -10.92 -10.92 15.12
C GLN A 166 -11.18 -10.69 13.63
N GLU A 167 -11.43 -9.46 13.22
CA GLU A 167 -11.64 -9.08 11.81
C GLU A 167 -10.41 -9.42 10.95
N VAL A 168 -9.21 -9.09 11.42
CA VAL A 168 -7.96 -9.48 10.72
C VAL A 168 -7.88 -10.99 10.51
N LYS A 169 -8.25 -11.80 11.52
CA LYS A 169 -8.26 -13.27 11.37
C LYS A 169 -9.28 -13.75 10.34
N ILE A 170 -10.45 -13.11 10.28
CA ILE A 170 -11.50 -13.44 9.30
C ILE A 170 -10.99 -13.12 7.90
N ILE A 171 -10.44 -11.93 7.68
CA ILE A 171 -9.89 -11.48 6.40
C ILE A 171 -8.75 -12.41 5.95
N ASN A 172 -7.80 -12.73 6.83
CA ASN A 172 -6.69 -13.62 6.49
C ASN A 172 -7.18 -15.03 6.12
N LYS A 173 -8.25 -15.54 6.75
CA LYS A 173 -8.85 -16.82 6.37
C LYS A 173 -9.52 -16.78 4.99
N ALA A 174 -10.26 -15.71 4.69
CA ALA A 174 -10.88 -15.51 3.40
C ALA A 174 -9.81 -15.44 2.28
N GLN A 175 -8.79 -14.60 2.44
CA GLN A 175 -7.69 -14.48 1.48
C GLN A 175 -6.92 -15.81 1.29
N ALA A 176 -6.77 -16.61 2.34
CA ALA A 176 -6.14 -17.93 2.23
C ALA A 176 -7.01 -18.91 1.43
N GLY A 177 -8.34 -18.80 1.52
CA GLY A 177 -9.30 -19.51 0.68
C GLY A 177 -9.15 -19.13 -0.80
N ASP A 178 -9.21 -17.86 -1.10
CA ASP A 178 -9.08 -17.32 -2.46
C ASP A 178 -7.75 -17.71 -3.11
N ARG A 179 -6.64 -17.64 -2.37
CA ARG A 179 -5.33 -18.10 -2.87
C ARG A 179 -5.33 -19.58 -3.25
N LYS A 180 -5.98 -20.45 -2.48
CA LYS A 180 -6.10 -21.88 -2.81
C LYS A 180 -6.90 -22.09 -4.08
N ASP A 181 -7.98 -21.35 -4.27
CA ASP A 181 -8.81 -21.45 -5.47
C ASP A 181 -8.09 -20.90 -6.70
N LEU A 182 -7.37 -19.78 -6.59
CA LEU A 182 -6.50 -19.27 -7.66
C LEU A 182 -5.42 -20.28 -8.06
N VAL A 183 -4.79 -20.96 -7.11
CA VAL A 183 -3.81 -22.02 -7.40
C VAL A 183 -4.45 -23.19 -8.12
N ARG A 184 -5.69 -23.59 -7.75
CA ARG A 184 -6.44 -24.65 -8.46
C ARG A 184 -6.79 -24.24 -9.88
N ILE A 185 -7.26 -23.02 -10.09
CA ILE A 185 -7.57 -22.47 -11.41
C ILE A 185 -6.31 -22.43 -12.29
N LYS A 186 -5.19 -21.92 -11.76
CA LYS A 186 -3.90 -21.89 -12.48
C LYS A 186 -3.46 -23.30 -12.91
N LYS A 187 -3.56 -24.30 -12.03
CA LYS A 187 -3.23 -25.69 -12.37
C LYS A 187 -4.12 -26.25 -13.47
N ARG A 188 -5.43 -25.96 -13.43
CA ARG A 188 -6.39 -26.38 -14.49
C ARG A 188 -6.08 -25.74 -15.83
N LEU A 189 -5.77 -24.44 -15.85
CA LEU A 189 -5.38 -23.72 -17.06
C LEU A 189 -4.08 -24.26 -17.68
N LEU A 190 -3.07 -24.51 -16.88
CA LEU A 190 -1.81 -25.10 -17.34
C LEU A 190 -2.03 -26.50 -17.96
N LYS A 191 -2.90 -27.33 -17.35
CA LYS A 191 -3.25 -28.64 -17.92
C LYS A 191 -3.97 -28.52 -19.25
N LYS A 192 -4.93 -27.60 -19.39
CA LYS A 192 -5.63 -27.32 -20.66
C LYS A 192 -4.66 -26.83 -21.75
N ASN A 193 -3.75 -25.91 -21.42
CA ASN A 193 -2.75 -25.39 -22.36
C ASN A 193 -1.80 -26.48 -22.85
N LYS A 194 -1.41 -27.43 -21.98
CA LYS A 194 -0.60 -28.58 -22.40
C LYS A 194 -1.35 -29.48 -23.42
N ILE A 195 -2.65 -29.72 -23.16
CA ILE A 195 -3.50 -30.51 -24.09
C ILE A 195 -3.63 -29.78 -25.42
N LEU A 196 -3.85 -28.47 -25.42
CA LEU A 196 -3.97 -27.66 -26.64
C LEU A 196 -2.67 -27.68 -27.46
N LYS A 197 -1.51 -27.55 -26.82
CA LYS A 197 -0.20 -27.66 -27.49
C LYS A 197 0.00 -29.02 -28.15
N ASN A 198 -0.36 -30.11 -27.47
CA ASN A 198 -0.27 -31.44 -28.01
C ASN A 198 -1.18 -31.65 -29.22
N LYS A 199 -2.44 -31.20 -29.16
CA LYS A 199 -3.37 -31.26 -30.30
C LYS A 199 -2.90 -30.42 -31.49
N LYS A 200 -2.33 -29.24 -31.24
CA LYS A 200 -1.78 -28.39 -32.30
C LYS A 200 -0.62 -29.09 -33.02
N ALA A 201 0.30 -29.72 -32.30
CA ALA A 201 1.41 -30.51 -32.88
C ALA A 201 0.89 -31.74 -33.65
N GLU A 202 -0.22 -32.35 -33.22
CA GLU A 202 -0.85 -33.48 -33.93
C GLU A 202 -1.50 -33.02 -35.25
N ILE A 203 -2.15 -31.88 -35.23
CA ILE A 203 -2.73 -31.27 -36.44
C ILE A 203 -1.63 -30.89 -37.45
N GLU A 204 -0.54 -30.30 -36.99
CA GLU A 204 0.61 -29.97 -37.84
C GLU A 204 1.19 -31.24 -38.54
N LYS A 205 1.38 -32.36 -37.81
CA LYS A 205 1.81 -33.64 -38.37
C LYS A 205 0.83 -34.26 -39.37
N LEU A 206 -0.46 -34.06 -39.13
CA LEU A 206 -1.51 -34.51 -40.08
C LEU A 206 -1.51 -33.68 -41.36
N ASN A 207 -1.35 -32.38 -41.26
CA ASN A 207 -1.25 -31.49 -42.42
C ASN A 207 -0.01 -31.76 -43.28
N GLU A 208 1.15 -32.10 -42.65
CA GLU A 208 2.33 -32.50 -43.38
C GLU A 208 2.14 -33.83 -44.15
N LYS A 209 1.32 -34.74 -43.61
CA LYS A 209 1.01 -36.02 -44.29
C LYS A 209 -0.03 -35.86 -45.44
N ILE A 210 -0.84 -34.82 -45.43
CA ILE A 210 -1.83 -34.55 -46.48
C ILE A 210 -1.17 -33.83 -47.66
N ASN A 211 -0.12 -33.07 -47.42
CA ASN A 211 0.59 -32.28 -48.43
C ASN A 211 1.78 -33.01 -49.09
N ASN A 212 2.09 -34.24 -48.63
CA ASN A 212 3.04 -35.18 -49.24
C ASN A 212 2.30 -36.35 -49.90
#